data_ff85f74393396567ea0063ee654158f6
#
_entry.id   ff85f74393396567ea0063ee654158f6
#
_cell.length_a   1.000
_cell.length_b   1.000
_cell.length_c   1.000
_cell.angle_alpha   90.00
_cell.angle_beta   90.00
_cell.angle_gamma   90.00
#
_symmetry.space_group_name_H-M   'P 1'
#
loop_
_entity.id
_entity.type
_entity.pdbx_description
1 polymer ?
#
loop_
_entity_poly.entity_id
_entity_poly.type
_entity_poly.pdbx_seq_one_letter_code
_entity_poly.pdbx_strand_id
1 'polypeptide(L)'
;GETSVAVYGWAFTSPALDRSPLSDGLVPDADTGNLICAHADTVSPISRYAPTPLSLFAASGCTYAALGHIHNVPEITLAGKTTVAYCGFPEGRSYDEEGEGGVLSVTIEDGRAPEIRKIITSEHKYLTRHLDVTGADSDSEIAARLCELSKRESCDENVSLKVYLEGSVPPEYAPNASQIELLANLHICSLKLRDRTSPIFGSEYLETDMTIKGELYRTLLPRLSSPDEEERKIAADALRIGLLALDGRAFM
;
A
#
# COMPACT_ATOMS: atom_id res chain seq x y z
N GLY A 1 27.65 34.23 -12.91
CA GLY A 1 28.63 33.24 -13.34
C GLY A 1 27.93 32.00 -13.83
N GLU A 2 28.42 31.31 -14.81
CA GLU A 2 27.91 29.99 -15.20
C GLU A 2 28.28 29.01 -14.09
N THR A 3 27.28 28.30 -13.57
CA THR A 3 27.53 27.22 -12.59
C THR A 3 27.56 25.91 -13.37
N SER A 4 28.68 25.22 -13.32
CA SER A 4 28.78 23.87 -13.91
C SER A 4 28.23 22.84 -12.94
N VAL A 5 27.53 21.83 -13.46
CA VAL A 5 26.97 20.71 -12.69
C VAL A 5 27.42 19.40 -13.32
N ALA A 6 27.98 18.50 -12.52
CA ALA A 6 28.28 17.14 -12.92
C ALA A 6 27.17 16.20 -12.40
N VAL A 7 26.60 15.39 -13.29
CA VAL A 7 25.58 14.41 -12.94
C VAL A 7 26.14 13.01 -13.17
N TYR A 8 26.18 12.22 -12.11
CA TYR A 8 26.64 10.84 -12.10
C TYR A 8 25.46 9.88 -12.08
N GLY A 9 25.54 8.81 -12.82
CA GLY A 9 24.50 7.82 -12.87
C GLY A 9 25.00 6.50 -13.45
N TRP A 10 24.16 5.49 -13.39
CA TRP A 10 24.42 4.18 -13.99
C TRP A 10 23.18 3.63 -14.66
N ALA A 11 23.41 2.74 -15.63
CA ALA A 11 22.37 1.99 -16.28
C ALA A 11 22.41 0.53 -15.85
N PHE A 12 21.24 -0.11 -15.85
CA PHE A 12 21.12 -1.55 -15.72
C PHE A 12 21.40 -2.18 -17.08
N THR A 13 22.41 -3.02 -17.16
CA THR A 13 22.77 -3.78 -18.37
C THR A 13 22.16 -5.17 -18.37
N SER A 14 21.46 -5.55 -17.30
CA SER A 14 20.71 -6.80 -17.10
C SER A 14 19.46 -6.52 -16.26
N PRO A 15 18.49 -7.47 -16.17
CA PRO A 15 17.31 -7.31 -15.30
C PRO A 15 17.62 -7.14 -13.80
N ALA A 16 18.87 -7.36 -13.40
CA ALA A 16 19.32 -7.25 -12.02
C ALA A 16 20.70 -6.58 -11.95
N LEU A 17 20.93 -5.87 -10.86
CA LEU A 17 22.19 -5.31 -10.47
C LEU A 17 22.37 -5.53 -8.95
N ASP A 18 23.03 -6.64 -8.62
CA ASP A 18 23.09 -7.13 -7.22
C ASP A 18 24.10 -6.36 -6.34
N ARG A 19 24.79 -5.39 -6.92
CA ARG A 19 25.78 -4.55 -6.22
C ARG A 19 25.66 -3.10 -6.65
N SER A 20 25.78 -2.19 -5.70
CA SER A 20 25.82 -0.75 -6.00
C SER A 20 27.09 -0.37 -6.78
N PRO A 21 26.97 0.35 -7.89
CA PRO A 21 28.14 0.95 -8.55
C PRO A 21 28.93 1.94 -7.68
N LEU A 22 28.27 2.58 -6.70
CA LEU A 22 28.97 3.44 -5.73
C LEU A 22 29.96 2.69 -4.82
N SER A 23 29.88 1.36 -4.76
CA SER A 23 30.82 0.53 -3.99
C SER A 23 32.28 0.59 -4.52
N ASP A 24 32.44 0.98 -5.79
CA ASP A 24 33.76 1.14 -6.39
C ASP A 24 34.35 2.53 -6.12
N GLY A 25 33.61 3.38 -5.41
CA GLY A 25 33.95 4.76 -5.13
C GLY A 25 33.50 5.72 -6.23
N LEU A 26 33.20 6.94 -5.85
CA LEU A 26 32.96 8.05 -6.76
C LEU A 26 33.96 9.15 -6.44
N VAL A 27 34.63 9.67 -7.47
CA VAL A 27 35.49 10.84 -7.34
C VAL A 27 34.74 12.02 -7.96
N PRO A 28 34.09 12.87 -7.12
CA PRO A 28 33.37 14.02 -7.61
C PRO A 28 34.30 15.05 -8.22
N ASP A 29 33.79 15.79 -9.18
CA ASP A 29 34.51 16.94 -9.75
C ASP A 29 34.64 18.05 -8.69
N ALA A 30 35.84 18.55 -8.44
CA ALA A 30 36.13 19.53 -7.39
C ALA A 30 35.56 20.92 -7.70
N ASP A 31 35.39 21.24 -8.99
CA ASP A 31 35.07 22.59 -9.47
C ASP A 31 33.56 22.73 -9.86
N THR A 32 32.75 21.71 -9.62
CA THR A 32 31.35 21.68 -10.04
C THR A 32 30.41 21.26 -8.90
N GLY A 33 29.13 21.59 -9.03
CA GLY A 33 28.08 20.95 -8.22
C GLY A 33 27.91 19.48 -8.64
N ASN A 34 27.94 18.57 -7.68
CA ASN A 34 27.89 17.13 -7.95
C ASN A 34 26.55 16.51 -7.54
N LEU A 35 25.90 15.84 -8.48
CA LEU A 35 24.60 15.20 -8.29
C LEU A 35 24.67 13.73 -8.70
N ILE A 36 23.84 12.90 -8.07
CA ILE A 36 23.58 11.53 -8.50
C ILE A 36 22.17 11.45 -9.07
N CYS A 37 22.02 10.79 -10.22
CA CYS A 37 20.72 10.42 -10.79
C CYS A 37 20.75 8.93 -11.14
N ALA A 38 20.02 8.10 -10.37
CA ALA A 38 20.15 6.66 -10.50
C ALA A 38 18.91 5.89 -10.07
N HIS A 39 18.85 4.62 -10.48
CA HIS A 39 17.88 3.65 -9.95
C HIS A 39 18.62 2.79 -8.92
N ALA A 40 18.19 2.85 -7.65
CA ALA A 40 18.85 2.18 -6.54
C ALA A 40 17.87 1.88 -5.40
N ASP A 41 18.15 0.81 -4.66
CA ASP A 41 17.41 0.45 -3.46
C ASP A 41 18.24 0.79 -2.21
N THR A 42 17.75 1.72 -1.40
CA THR A 42 18.40 2.12 -0.15
C THR A 42 17.86 1.36 1.08
N VAL A 43 16.81 0.54 0.91
CA VAL A 43 16.08 -0.11 1.99
C VAL A 43 16.52 -1.56 2.19
N SER A 44 16.58 -2.33 1.11
CA SER A 44 16.89 -3.76 1.18
C SER A 44 18.34 -4.06 0.79
N PRO A 45 19.17 -4.55 1.73
CA PRO A 45 20.56 -4.91 1.42
C PRO A 45 20.70 -6.13 0.51
N ILE A 46 19.64 -6.91 0.36
CA ILE A 46 19.58 -8.11 -0.51
C ILE A 46 18.80 -7.86 -1.80
N SER A 47 18.51 -6.60 -2.10
CA SER A 47 17.80 -6.21 -3.33
C SER A 47 18.62 -6.57 -4.56
N ARG A 48 17.90 -6.86 -5.66
CA ARG A 48 18.48 -7.07 -6.99
C ARG A 48 18.47 -5.79 -7.84
N TYR A 49 18.22 -4.64 -7.21
CA TYR A 49 18.06 -3.34 -7.88
C TYR A 49 19.06 -2.32 -7.33
N ALA A 50 20.36 -2.59 -7.51
CA ALA A 50 21.46 -1.77 -7.02
C ALA A 50 21.33 -1.44 -5.52
N PRO A 51 21.44 -2.43 -4.62
CA PRO A 51 21.35 -2.19 -3.17
C PRO A 51 22.44 -1.21 -2.76
N THR A 52 22.03 0.00 -2.35
CA THR A 52 22.94 1.11 -2.08
C THR A 52 22.65 1.69 -0.70
N PRO A 53 23.36 1.26 0.34
CA PRO A 53 23.18 1.80 1.68
C PRO A 53 23.52 3.30 1.73
N LEU A 54 22.82 4.02 2.60
CA LEU A 54 22.99 5.48 2.76
C LEU A 54 24.44 5.91 3.03
N SER A 55 25.24 5.05 3.62
CA SER A 55 26.67 5.33 3.86
C SER A 55 27.48 5.56 2.57
N LEU A 56 27.12 4.92 1.47
CA LEU A 56 27.76 5.14 0.17
C LEU A 56 27.40 6.51 -0.42
N PHE A 57 26.17 6.97 -0.24
CA PHE A 57 25.79 8.33 -0.61
C PHE A 57 26.49 9.35 0.28
N ALA A 58 26.60 9.10 1.59
CA ALA A 58 27.35 9.96 2.50
C ALA A 58 28.83 10.12 2.11
N ALA A 59 29.43 9.07 1.55
CA ALA A 59 30.83 9.06 1.11
C ALA A 59 31.01 9.59 -0.32
N SER A 60 29.96 9.80 -1.10
CA SER A 60 30.02 10.17 -2.51
C SER A 60 30.54 11.58 -2.77
N GLY A 61 30.45 12.48 -1.80
CA GLY A 61 30.77 13.91 -1.98
C GLY A 61 29.74 14.70 -2.80
N CYS A 62 28.60 14.08 -3.16
CA CYS A 62 27.55 14.75 -3.90
C CYS A 62 26.60 15.53 -2.97
N THR A 63 25.99 16.59 -3.51
CA THR A 63 25.03 17.43 -2.76
C THR A 63 23.64 16.78 -2.73
N TYR A 64 23.23 16.14 -3.83
CA TYR A 64 21.92 15.56 -3.99
C TYR A 64 21.95 14.24 -4.78
N ALA A 65 21.11 13.30 -4.39
CA ALA A 65 20.87 12.05 -5.10
C ALA A 65 19.39 11.90 -5.43
N ALA A 66 19.06 12.03 -6.72
CA ALA A 66 17.75 11.75 -7.28
C ALA A 66 17.64 10.26 -7.59
N LEU A 67 16.77 9.55 -6.88
CA LEU A 67 16.64 8.10 -7.00
C LEU A 67 15.27 7.71 -7.56
N GLY A 68 15.28 6.70 -8.45
CA GLY A 68 14.13 5.88 -8.82
C GLY A 68 14.22 4.53 -8.12
N HIS A 69 13.18 3.74 -8.17
CA HIS A 69 12.94 2.40 -7.65
C HIS A 69 11.75 2.37 -6.67
N ILE A 70 11.76 3.18 -5.63
CA ILE A 70 10.68 3.22 -4.64
C ILE A 70 9.60 4.17 -5.12
N HIS A 71 8.43 3.62 -5.39
CA HIS A 71 7.30 4.38 -5.91
C HIS A 71 6.51 5.07 -4.79
N ASN A 72 6.30 4.39 -3.66
CA ASN A 72 5.75 5.03 -2.47
C ASN A 72 6.84 5.88 -1.86
N VAL A 73 6.75 7.18 -2.04
CA VAL A 73 7.78 8.15 -1.68
C VAL A 73 8.09 8.05 -0.19
N PRO A 74 9.26 7.53 0.18
CA PRO A 74 9.75 7.64 1.54
C PRO A 74 10.10 9.08 1.88
N GLU A 75 10.37 9.33 3.13
CA GLU A 75 10.89 10.61 3.57
C GLU A 75 12.21 10.93 2.85
N ILE A 76 12.43 12.23 2.59
CA ILE A 76 13.70 12.73 2.10
C ILE A 76 14.75 12.50 3.19
N THR A 77 15.81 11.78 2.85
CA THR A 77 16.80 11.34 3.82
C THR A 77 18.12 12.08 3.65
N LEU A 78 18.73 12.49 4.75
CA LEU A 78 20.08 13.07 4.75
C LEU A 78 21.13 11.99 5.04
N ALA A 79 22.02 11.76 4.09
CA ALA A 79 23.15 10.85 4.21
C ALA A 79 24.46 11.65 4.25
N GLY A 80 24.98 11.93 5.44
CA GLY A 80 26.11 12.84 5.62
C GLY A 80 25.74 14.26 5.16
N LYS A 81 26.34 14.72 4.05
CA LYS A 81 26.02 16.00 3.40
C LYS A 81 25.14 15.83 2.17
N THR A 82 24.87 14.61 1.74
CA THR A 82 24.10 14.29 0.54
C THR A 82 22.62 14.17 0.92
N THR A 83 21.78 14.96 0.29
CA THR A 83 20.31 14.77 0.38
C THR A 83 19.91 13.69 -0.63
N VAL A 84 19.30 12.62 -0.15
CA VAL A 84 18.84 11.48 -0.95
C VAL A 84 17.32 11.49 -1.01
N ALA A 85 16.74 11.45 -2.20
CA ALA A 85 15.30 11.47 -2.37
C ALA A 85 14.84 10.59 -3.54
N TYR A 86 13.72 9.91 -3.34
CA TYR A 86 12.95 9.25 -4.40
C TYR A 86 11.85 10.18 -4.90
N CYS A 87 11.66 10.25 -6.20
CA CYS A 87 10.58 11.07 -6.78
C CYS A 87 9.19 10.41 -6.64
N GLY A 88 9.13 9.11 -6.38
CA GLY A 88 7.90 8.34 -6.42
C GLY A 88 7.45 8.07 -7.86
N PHE A 89 6.13 8.11 -8.07
CA PHE A 89 5.51 7.96 -9.38
C PHE A 89 4.88 9.29 -9.84
N PRO A 90 5.00 9.68 -11.10
CA PRO A 90 4.36 10.90 -11.62
C PRO A 90 2.86 10.73 -11.86
N GLU A 91 2.42 9.52 -12.21
CA GLU A 91 1.03 9.10 -12.43
C GLU A 91 0.86 7.67 -11.92
N GLY A 92 -0.17 7.40 -11.11
CA GLY A 92 -0.46 6.07 -10.61
C GLY A 92 -0.90 5.11 -11.71
N ARG A 93 -0.43 3.86 -11.67
CA ARG A 93 -0.74 2.81 -12.65
C ARG A 93 -1.60 1.70 -12.08
N SER A 94 -1.63 1.58 -10.77
CA SER A 94 -2.37 0.53 -10.07
C SER A 94 -2.55 0.88 -8.58
N TYR A 95 -3.27 0.02 -7.87
CA TYR A 95 -3.48 0.16 -6.41
C TYR A 95 -2.21 -0.02 -5.56
N ASP A 96 -1.08 -0.36 -6.17
CA ASP A 96 0.22 -0.40 -5.50
C ASP A 96 0.88 1.00 -5.47
N GLU A 97 0.37 1.93 -6.31
CA GLU A 97 0.80 3.32 -6.40
C GLU A 97 -0.36 4.22 -5.94
N GLU A 98 -0.63 4.18 -4.64
CA GLU A 98 -1.80 4.83 -4.05
C GLU A 98 -1.61 6.33 -3.81
N GLY A 99 -2.68 7.10 -4.03
CA GLY A 99 -2.74 8.52 -3.72
C GLY A 99 -2.25 9.42 -4.82
N GLU A 100 -1.67 10.55 -4.43
CA GLU A 100 -1.22 11.60 -5.36
C GLU A 100 0.21 11.38 -5.82
N GLY A 101 0.36 11.06 -7.10
CA GLY A 101 1.65 11.03 -7.79
C GLY A 101 2.20 12.43 -8.06
N GLY A 102 3.51 12.51 -8.28
CA GLY A 102 4.15 13.77 -8.58
C GLY A 102 5.64 13.66 -8.85
N VAL A 103 6.27 14.80 -9.03
CA VAL A 103 7.70 14.92 -9.22
C VAL A 103 8.30 15.83 -8.15
N LEU A 104 9.60 15.74 -7.92
CA LEU A 104 10.32 16.65 -7.05
C LEU A 104 11.01 17.75 -7.89
N SER A 105 10.67 19.00 -7.61
CA SER A 105 11.43 20.15 -8.07
C SER A 105 12.51 20.44 -7.05
N VAL A 106 13.76 20.46 -7.47
CA VAL A 106 14.92 20.62 -6.59
C VAL A 106 15.73 21.83 -7.02
N THR A 107 15.90 22.79 -6.10
CA THR A 107 16.78 23.94 -6.30
C THR A 107 18.04 23.72 -5.48
N ILE A 108 19.19 23.83 -6.14
CA ILE A 108 20.50 23.65 -5.52
C ILE A 108 21.27 24.95 -5.66
N GLU A 109 21.68 25.50 -4.52
CA GLU A 109 22.54 26.68 -4.44
C GLU A 109 23.86 26.32 -3.73
N ASP A 110 24.93 26.97 -4.14
CA ASP A 110 26.25 26.73 -3.58
C ASP A 110 26.29 26.98 -2.07
N GLY A 111 26.83 26.01 -1.33
CA GLY A 111 26.94 26.06 0.12
C GLY A 111 25.65 25.95 0.91
N ARG A 112 24.51 25.64 0.25
CA ARG A 112 23.19 25.47 0.88
C ARG A 112 22.66 24.05 0.73
N ALA A 113 21.80 23.65 1.66
CA ALA A 113 21.02 22.44 1.49
C ALA A 113 20.04 22.57 0.32
N PRO A 114 19.79 21.50 -0.46
CA PRO A 114 18.82 21.54 -1.53
C PRO A 114 17.41 21.91 -1.02
N GLU A 115 16.75 22.85 -1.72
CA GLU A 115 15.32 23.13 -1.51
C GLU A 115 14.50 22.18 -2.37
N ILE A 116 13.64 21.38 -1.76
CA ILE A 116 12.86 20.34 -2.43
C ILE A 116 11.37 20.63 -2.27
N ARG A 117 10.64 20.62 -3.40
CA ARG A 117 9.20 20.82 -3.44
C ARG A 117 8.54 19.75 -4.30
N LYS A 118 7.55 19.04 -3.73
CA LYS A 118 6.72 18.12 -4.51
C LYS A 118 5.75 18.92 -5.40
N ILE A 119 5.70 18.57 -6.67
CA ILE A 119 4.72 19.06 -7.64
C ILE A 119 3.83 17.88 -7.99
N ILE A 120 2.54 17.98 -7.68
CA ILE A 120 1.56 16.97 -8.05
C ILE A 120 1.36 17.00 -9.57
N THR A 121 1.49 15.85 -10.19
CA THR A 121 1.33 15.68 -11.66
C THR A 121 0.27 14.66 -12.00
N SER A 122 -0.14 13.81 -11.05
CA SER A 122 -1.17 12.80 -11.29
C SER A 122 -2.54 13.45 -11.49
N GLU A 123 -3.21 13.06 -12.56
CA GLU A 123 -4.62 13.35 -12.78
C GLU A 123 -5.49 12.25 -12.16
N HIS A 124 -5.02 11.01 -12.18
CA HIS A 124 -5.73 9.85 -11.65
C HIS A 124 -5.18 9.40 -10.30
N LYS A 125 -6.07 8.92 -9.42
CA LYS A 125 -5.71 8.41 -8.09
C LYS A 125 -6.27 7.00 -7.89
N TYR A 126 -5.44 6.13 -7.35
CA TYR A 126 -5.86 4.84 -6.82
C TYR A 126 -5.98 4.93 -5.30
N LEU A 127 -7.10 4.49 -4.76
CA LEU A 127 -7.33 4.45 -3.32
C LEU A 127 -7.77 3.05 -2.90
N THR A 128 -7.16 2.54 -1.84
CA THR A 128 -7.60 1.30 -1.17
C THR A 128 -8.13 1.65 0.21
N ARG A 129 -9.35 1.22 0.52
CA ARG A 129 -10.00 1.52 1.81
C ARG A 129 -10.64 0.27 2.40
N HIS A 130 -10.82 0.30 3.70
CA HIS A 130 -11.51 -0.72 4.47
C HIS A 130 -12.81 -0.11 5.00
N LEU A 131 -13.92 -0.77 4.74
CA LEU A 131 -15.24 -0.35 5.16
C LEU A 131 -15.81 -1.38 6.13
N ASP A 132 -15.98 -0.97 7.38
CA ASP A 132 -16.68 -1.78 8.37
C ASP A 132 -18.18 -1.78 8.05
N VAL A 133 -18.69 -2.98 7.77
CA VAL A 133 -20.09 -3.25 7.48
C VAL A 133 -20.74 -4.11 8.56
N THR A 134 -20.14 -4.16 9.75
CA THR A 134 -20.70 -4.92 10.87
C THR A 134 -22.15 -4.56 11.11
N GLY A 135 -22.99 -5.58 11.21
CA GLY A 135 -24.43 -5.48 11.45
C GLY A 135 -25.27 -5.09 10.24
N ALA A 136 -24.65 -4.80 9.09
CA ALA A 136 -25.42 -4.53 7.86
C ALA A 136 -26.21 -5.79 7.44
N ASP A 137 -27.48 -5.61 7.12
CA ASP A 137 -28.40 -6.67 6.71
C ASP A 137 -28.87 -6.55 5.26
N SER A 138 -28.44 -5.51 4.56
CA SER A 138 -28.86 -5.21 3.18
C SER A 138 -27.77 -4.52 2.35
N ASP A 139 -27.80 -4.75 1.04
CA ASP A 139 -26.92 -4.09 0.07
C ASP A 139 -27.13 -2.56 0.05
N SER A 140 -28.33 -2.09 0.34
CA SER A 140 -28.64 -0.66 0.42
C SER A 140 -27.96 0.04 1.60
N GLU A 141 -27.84 -0.63 2.73
CA GLU A 141 -27.12 -0.10 3.89
C GLU A 141 -25.62 0.00 3.61
N ILE A 142 -25.03 -1.05 3.01
CA ILE A 142 -23.62 -1.03 2.62
C ILE A 142 -23.36 0.05 1.56
N ALA A 143 -24.26 0.20 0.58
CA ALA A 143 -24.18 1.25 -0.42
C ALA A 143 -24.22 2.66 0.20
N ALA A 144 -25.06 2.89 1.21
CA ALA A 144 -25.08 4.15 1.94
C ALA A 144 -23.75 4.44 2.66
N ARG A 145 -23.19 3.45 3.39
CA ARG A 145 -21.88 3.57 4.05
C ARG A 145 -20.76 3.81 3.03
N LEU A 146 -20.85 3.18 1.86
CA LEU A 146 -19.89 3.39 0.76
C LEU A 146 -19.97 4.82 0.19
N CYS A 147 -21.17 5.37 0.06
CA CYS A 147 -21.36 6.77 -0.34
C CYS A 147 -20.74 7.75 0.67
N GLU A 148 -20.89 7.48 1.96
CA GLU A 148 -20.26 8.30 3.02
C GLU A 148 -18.74 8.20 2.98
N LEU A 149 -18.20 7.00 2.77
CA LEU A 149 -16.76 6.79 2.57
C LEU A 149 -16.24 7.60 1.38
N SER A 150 -16.90 7.51 0.23
CA SER A 150 -16.53 8.24 -0.99
C SER A 150 -16.51 9.76 -0.77
N LYS A 151 -17.50 10.30 -0.07
CA LYS A 151 -17.55 11.74 0.29
C LYS A 151 -16.41 12.14 1.21
N ARG A 152 -16.14 11.34 2.25
CA ARG A 152 -15.06 11.58 3.21
C ARG A 152 -13.70 11.60 2.54
N GLU A 153 -13.46 10.69 1.58
CA GLU A 153 -12.23 10.59 0.81
C GLU A 153 -12.18 11.59 -0.38
N SER A 154 -13.23 12.39 -0.57
CA SER A 154 -13.34 13.36 -1.70
C SER A 154 -13.13 12.68 -3.06
N CYS A 155 -13.72 11.51 -3.25
CA CYS A 155 -13.63 10.78 -4.51
C CYS A 155 -14.42 11.48 -5.62
N ASP A 156 -13.80 11.59 -6.80
CA ASP A 156 -14.34 12.16 -8.02
C ASP A 156 -14.12 11.21 -9.23
N GLU A 157 -14.45 11.68 -10.43
CA GLU A 157 -14.29 10.93 -11.69
C GLU A 157 -12.87 10.47 -11.98
N ASN A 158 -11.86 11.01 -11.31
CA ASN A 158 -10.46 10.63 -11.46
C ASN A 158 -9.99 9.60 -10.45
N VAL A 159 -10.88 9.09 -9.60
CA VAL A 159 -10.53 8.13 -8.55
C VAL A 159 -10.95 6.70 -8.94
N SER A 160 -10.00 5.78 -8.89
CA SER A 160 -10.26 4.33 -8.84
C SER A 160 -10.22 3.86 -7.39
N LEU A 161 -11.37 3.43 -6.88
CA LEU A 161 -11.55 3.04 -5.47
C LEU A 161 -11.65 1.51 -5.34
N LYS A 162 -10.78 0.93 -4.51
CA LYS A 162 -10.88 -0.45 -4.06
C LYS A 162 -11.30 -0.46 -2.59
N VAL A 163 -12.38 -1.17 -2.28
CA VAL A 163 -12.90 -1.26 -0.92
C VAL A 163 -12.98 -2.71 -0.48
N TYR A 164 -12.37 -3.00 0.65
CA TYR A 164 -12.58 -4.24 1.38
C TYR A 164 -13.75 -4.04 2.34
N LEU A 165 -14.83 -4.80 2.14
CA LEU A 165 -15.94 -4.88 3.08
C LEU A 165 -15.51 -5.81 4.21
N GLU A 166 -15.47 -5.32 5.43
CA GLU A 166 -15.00 -6.06 6.60
C GLU A 166 -16.03 -6.03 7.72
N GLY A 167 -15.88 -6.94 8.67
CA GLY A 167 -16.79 -7.05 9.80
C GLY A 167 -17.75 -8.21 9.69
N SER A 168 -18.77 -8.21 10.51
CA SER A 168 -19.69 -9.34 10.67
C SER A 168 -21.11 -8.98 10.26
N VAL A 169 -21.71 -9.81 9.42
CA VAL A 169 -23.07 -9.62 8.88
C VAL A 169 -23.97 -10.78 9.28
N PRO A 170 -25.32 -10.61 9.27
CA PRO A 170 -26.26 -11.71 9.56
C PRO A 170 -25.97 -12.94 8.69
N PRO A 171 -26.13 -14.17 9.23
CA PRO A 171 -25.80 -15.41 8.51
C PRO A 171 -26.56 -15.59 7.21
N GLU A 172 -27.82 -15.12 7.17
CA GLU A 172 -28.70 -15.17 6.01
C GLU A 172 -28.39 -14.12 4.94
N TYR A 173 -27.54 -13.16 5.25
CA TYR A 173 -27.15 -12.09 4.34
C TYR A 173 -25.74 -12.30 3.78
N ALA A 174 -25.58 -12.10 2.50
CA ALA A 174 -24.28 -12.05 1.81
C ALA A 174 -24.23 -10.83 0.91
N PRO A 175 -23.24 -9.93 1.10
CA PRO A 175 -23.09 -8.76 0.27
C PRO A 175 -23.00 -9.09 -1.22
N ASN A 176 -23.81 -8.42 -2.04
CA ASN A 176 -23.74 -8.54 -3.50
C ASN A 176 -23.02 -7.31 -4.06
N ALA A 177 -21.74 -7.49 -4.43
CA ALA A 177 -20.90 -6.40 -4.91
C ALA A 177 -21.51 -5.62 -6.08
N SER A 178 -22.10 -6.31 -7.06
CA SER A 178 -22.71 -5.67 -8.23
C SER A 178 -23.97 -4.87 -7.86
N GLN A 179 -24.76 -5.37 -6.92
CA GLN A 179 -25.95 -4.66 -6.45
C GLN A 179 -25.57 -3.44 -5.59
N ILE A 180 -24.56 -3.57 -4.73
CA ILE A 180 -24.03 -2.47 -3.91
C ILE A 180 -23.48 -1.37 -4.82
N GLU A 181 -22.70 -1.72 -5.85
CA GLU A 181 -22.16 -0.76 -6.83
C GLU A 181 -23.29 0.00 -7.54
N LEU A 182 -24.33 -0.73 -7.99
CA LEU A 182 -25.49 -0.13 -8.65
C LEU A 182 -26.25 0.83 -7.72
N LEU A 183 -26.46 0.45 -6.45
CA LEU A 183 -27.17 1.25 -5.47
C LEU A 183 -26.37 2.47 -5.02
N ALA A 184 -25.06 2.34 -4.84
CA ALA A 184 -24.19 3.44 -4.46
C ALA A 184 -24.06 4.49 -5.57
N ASN A 185 -24.10 4.05 -6.83
CA ASN A 185 -24.07 4.90 -8.01
C ASN A 185 -23.04 6.04 -7.90
N LEU A 186 -21.80 5.69 -7.52
CA LEU A 186 -20.72 6.66 -7.29
C LEU A 186 -20.24 7.28 -8.60
N HIS A 187 -19.98 8.58 -8.59
CA HIS A 187 -19.36 9.29 -9.70
C HIS A 187 -17.83 9.22 -9.55
N ILE A 188 -17.26 8.08 -9.91
CA ILE A 188 -15.83 7.77 -9.83
C ILE A 188 -15.39 7.01 -11.06
N CYS A 189 -14.08 6.93 -11.31
CA CYS A 189 -13.52 6.23 -12.47
C CYS A 189 -13.81 4.73 -12.43
N SER A 190 -13.56 4.09 -11.32
CA SER A 190 -13.87 2.66 -11.13
C SER A 190 -14.04 2.29 -9.65
N LEU A 191 -14.86 1.27 -9.41
CA LEU A 191 -15.05 0.68 -8.09
C LEU A 191 -14.66 -0.80 -8.12
N LYS A 192 -13.91 -1.25 -7.12
CA LYS A 192 -13.64 -2.67 -6.87
C LYS A 192 -14.03 -3.01 -5.44
N LEU A 193 -15.09 -3.77 -5.27
CA LEU A 193 -15.47 -4.30 -3.97
C LEU A 193 -14.86 -5.69 -3.75
N ARG A 194 -14.39 -5.92 -2.53
CA ARG A 194 -13.87 -7.20 -2.06
C ARG A 194 -14.56 -7.56 -0.76
N ASP A 195 -15.38 -8.60 -0.80
CA ASP A 195 -16.06 -9.10 0.39
C ASP A 195 -15.08 -9.88 1.26
N ARG A 196 -14.86 -9.39 2.48
CA ARG A 196 -14.12 -10.03 3.57
C ARG A 196 -15.00 -10.13 4.82
N THR A 197 -16.31 -10.03 4.66
CA THR A 197 -17.21 -10.17 5.79
C THR A 197 -17.26 -11.61 6.30
N SER A 198 -17.64 -11.75 7.55
CA SER A 198 -17.93 -13.04 8.18
C SER A 198 -19.36 -13.07 8.70
N PRO A 199 -20.04 -14.21 8.67
CA PRO A 199 -21.35 -14.31 9.30
C PRO A 199 -21.24 -14.17 10.81
N ILE A 200 -22.19 -13.44 11.43
CA ILE A 200 -22.39 -13.42 12.87
C ILE A 200 -23.18 -14.69 13.23
N PHE A 201 -22.50 -15.63 13.89
CA PHE A 201 -23.21 -16.71 14.55
C PHE A 201 -23.20 -16.41 16.05
N GLY A 202 -24.37 -16.25 16.64
CA GLY A 202 -24.50 -16.29 18.10
C GLY A 202 -24.01 -17.66 18.59
N SER A 203 -23.19 -17.70 19.65
CA SER A 203 -22.70 -18.94 20.24
C SER A 203 -23.87 -19.88 20.56
N GLU A 204 -24.94 -19.34 21.10
CA GLU A 204 -26.17 -20.08 21.44
C GLU A 204 -26.84 -20.76 20.22
N TYR A 205 -26.84 -20.09 19.06
CA TYR A 205 -27.33 -20.66 17.82
C TYR A 205 -26.47 -21.84 17.37
N LEU A 206 -25.13 -21.65 17.33
CA LEU A 206 -24.19 -22.70 16.89
C LEU A 206 -24.12 -23.88 17.85
N GLU A 207 -24.33 -23.66 19.16
CA GLU A 207 -24.38 -24.73 20.16
C GLU A 207 -25.55 -25.68 19.94
N THR A 208 -26.68 -25.14 19.51
CA THR A 208 -27.94 -25.89 19.29
C THR A 208 -28.14 -26.35 17.85
N ASP A 209 -27.37 -25.83 16.92
CA ASP A 209 -27.46 -26.18 15.50
C ASP A 209 -27.05 -27.64 15.27
N MET A 210 -27.98 -28.42 14.72
CA MET A 210 -27.81 -29.85 14.41
C MET A 210 -27.15 -30.09 13.06
N THR A 211 -26.76 -29.02 12.35
CA THR A 211 -26.06 -29.10 11.06
C THR A 211 -24.55 -29.27 11.25
N ILE A 212 -23.84 -29.46 10.13
CA ILE A 212 -22.39 -29.53 10.11
C ILE A 212 -21.71 -28.26 10.65
N LYS A 213 -22.40 -27.10 10.60
CA LYS A 213 -21.90 -25.84 11.19
C LYS A 213 -21.84 -25.91 12.71
N GLY A 214 -22.92 -26.40 13.34
CA GLY A 214 -22.92 -26.63 14.78
C GLY A 214 -21.90 -27.66 15.22
N GLU A 215 -21.69 -28.72 14.44
CA GLU A 215 -20.66 -29.71 14.75
C GLU A 215 -19.24 -29.12 14.65
N LEU A 216 -18.97 -28.31 13.64
CA LEU A 216 -17.71 -27.56 13.50
C LEU A 216 -17.47 -26.65 14.72
N TYR A 217 -18.51 -25.90 15.12
CA TYR A 217 -18.42 -25.02 16.30
C TYR A 217 -18.11 -25.82 17.58
N ARG A 218 -18.91 -26.86 17.87
CA ARG A 218 -18.70 -27.71 19.06
C ARG A 218 -17.32 -28.35 19.10
N THR A 219 -16.79 -28.74 17.93
CA THR A 219 -15.43 -29.31 17.81
C THR A 219 -14.35 -28.29 18.15
N LEU A 220 -14.56 -27.02 17.77
CA LEU A 220 -13.58 -25.96 18.02
C LEU A 220 -13.77 -25.26 19.38
N LEU A 221 -14.92 -25.40 20.03
CA LEU A 221 -15.27 -24.71 21.28
C LEU A 221 -14.21 -24.84 22.39
N PRO A 222 -13.61 -26.01 22.65
CA PRO A 222 -12.55 -26.13 23.66
C PRO A 222 -11.33 -25.26 23.37
N ARG A 223 -10.98 -25.12 22.09
CA ARG A 223 -9.83 -24.28 21.65
C ARG A 223 -10.18 -22.79 21.63
N LEU A 224 -11.42 -22.45 21.31
CA LEU A 224 -11.93 -21.06 21.40
C LEU A 224 -11.91 -20.54 22.84
N SER A 225 -11.98 -21.44 23.82
CA SER A 225 -11.94 -21.15 25.24
C SER A 225 -10.56 -21.39 25.88
N SER A 226 -9.53 -21.67 25.09
CA SER A 226 -8.16 -21.91 25.57
C SER A 226 -7.59 -20.69 26.30
N PRO A 227 -6.80 -20.86 27.36
CA PRO A 227 -6.05 -19.77 27.97
C PRO A 227 -4.95 -19.20 27.04
N ASP A 228 -4.49 -19.98 26.07
CA ASP A 228 -3.51 -19.56 25.08
C ASP A 228 -4.16 -18.67 24.00
N GLU A 229 -3.64 -17.45 23.85
CA GLU A 229 -4.13 -16.46 22.89
C GLU A 229 -3.93 -16.89 21.44
N GLU A 230 -2.79 -17.52 21.14
CA GLU A 230 -2.48 -17.99 19.79
C GLU A 230 -3.40 -19.16 19.39
N GLU A 231 -3.67 -20.09 20.32
CA GLU A 231 -4.60 -21.18 20.08
C GLU A 231 -6.04 -20.67 19.86
N ARG A 232 -6.49 -19.68 20.67
CA ARG A 232 -7.80 -19.04 20.46
C ARG A 232 -7.92 -18.40 19.09
N LYS A 233 -6.89 -17.68 18.67
CA LYS A 233 -6.86 -17.00 17.37
C LYS A 233 -6.93 -18.00 16.21
N ILE A 234 -6.13 -19.06 16.25
CA ILE A 234 -6.16 -20.13 15.24
C ILE A 234 -7.54 -20.78 15.18
N ALA A 235 -8.15 -21.06 16.33
CA ALA A 235 -9.48 -21.68 16.39
C ALA A 235 -10.57 -20.75 15.85
N ALA A 236 -10.50 -19.46 16.14
CA ALA A 236 -11.45 -18.46 15.61
C ALA A 236 -11.32 -18.32 14.09
N ASP A 237 -10.10 -18.28 13.56
CA ASP A 237 -9.86 -18.25 12.12
C ASP A 237 -10.34 -19.54 11.44
N ALA A 238 -10.09 -20.71 12.05
CA ALA A 238 -10.56 -21.98 11.51
C ALA A 238 -12.09 -22.07 11.50
N LEU A 239 -12.77 -21.59 12.55
CA LEU A 239 -14.22 -21.52 12.60
C LEU A 239 -14.77 -20.60 11.50
N ARG A 240 -14.23 -19.40 11.40
CA ARG A 240 -14.64 -18.43 10.38
C ARG A 240 -14.49 -19.01 8.98
N ILE A 241 -13.33 -19.61 8.67
CA ILE A 241 -13.03 -20.23 7.39
C ILE A 241 -14.01 -21.35 7.08
N GLY A 242 -14.23 -22.24 8.06
CA GLY A 242 -15.15 -23.38 7.91
C GLY A 242 -16.59 -22.95 7.67
N LEU A 243 -17.07 -21.95 8.40
CA LEU A 243 -18.44 -21.43 8.24
C LEU A 243 -18.63 -20.80 6.86
N LEU A 244 -17.67 -19.98 6.39
CA LEU A 244 -17.70 -19.39 5.05
C LEU A 244 -17.71 -20.47 3.95
N ALA A 245 -16.88 -21.49 4.09
CA ALA A 245 -16.82 -22.60 3.14
C ALA A 245 -18.17 -23.39 3.09
N LEU A 246 -18.77 -23.61 4.24
CA LEU A 246 -20.08 -24.28 4.34
C LEU A 246 -21.23 -23.45 3.77
N ASP A 247 -21.09 -22.13 3.72
CA ASP A 247 -22.02 -21.22 3.06
C ASP A 247 -21.75 -21.05 1.56
N GLY A 248 -20.76 -21.75 1.00
CA GLY A 248 -20.38 -21.63 -0.40
C GLY A 248 -19.72 -20.30 -0.75
N ARG A 249 -19.26 -19.55 0.23
CA ARG A 249 -18.53 -18.29 0.04
C ARG A 249 -17.06 -18.57 -0.27
N ALA A 250 -16.54 -17.96 -1.33
CA ALA A 250 -15.14 -18.12 -1.70
C ALA A 250 -14.23 -17.37 -0.73
N PHE A 251 -13.14 -18.03 -0.33
CA PHE A 251 -11.97 -17.37 0.22
C PHE A 251 -11.24 -16.65 -0.91
N MET A 252 -11.17 -15.34 -0.87
CA MET A 252 -10.28 -14.55 -1.71
C MET A 252 -9.37 -13.68 -0.87
#